data_3ca66185f6fbc9e2688ecdefe5d07d74
#
_entry.id   3ca66185f6fbc9e2688ecdefe5d07d74
#
_cell.length_a   1.000
_cell.length_b   1.000
_cell.length_c   1.000
_cell.angle_alpha   90.00
_cell.angle_beta   90.00
_cell.angle_gamma   90.00
#
_symmetry.space_group_name_H-M   'P 1'
#
loop_
_entity.id
_entity.type
_entity.pdbx_description
1 polymer ?
#
loop_
_entity_poly.entity_id
_entity_poly.type
_entity_poly.pdbx_seq_one_letter_code
_entity_poly.pdbx_strand_id
1 'polypeptide(L)'
;MTEKAPLLVIAAGGTGGHMFPAQALAEAMLRKGWRVKLSTDARGARYTGGFPHTVEIEQIASATFARGGFAAKLTVVPKIASGVIGAVFKMLGDKPDVVVGFGGYPSIPALTAATLLRRPRMIHEQNGVLGRVNQIFAKRVSGVACGTWPTDLPEGIDKAHTGNPVRGAVLERAGAGYIPPGDYPMSLLVMGGSQGARILSDVVPPAISALPMEILQNLRVSHQARDEDGERVAEYYAQHGINADVQPFFHDVPNRMSEAQLVISRAGASSVADISVIGRPSILVPFAAATGDHQSANARGLGDAGGAIIMPESTFTVDALSEQLASVLTNPDAAQQMAEAALSCGKPDATEQLVALVETLATA
;
A
#
# COMPACT_ATOMS: atom_id res chain seq x y z
N MET A 1 -11.47 -41.24 -6.55
CA MET A 1 -12.05 -39.98 -6.08
C MET A 1 -11.00 -38.91 -6.37
N THR A 2 -11.27 -38.04 -7.32
CA THR A 2 -10.36 -36.89 -7.56
C THR A 2 -10.33 -36.02 -6.31
N GLU A 3 -9.18 -35.89 -5.70
CA GLU A 3 -8.99 -35.03 -4.53
C GLU A 3 -9.42 -33.60 -4.90
N LYS A 4 -10.32 -33.02 -4.10
CA LYS A 4 -10.84 -31.67 -4.37
C LYS A 4 -9.71 -30.67 -4.21
N ALA A 5 -9.49 -29.79 -5.20
CA ALA A 5 -8.45 -28.77 -5.13
C ALA A 5 -8.57 -27.96 -3.82
N PRO A 6 -7.44 -27.64 -3.16
CA PRO A 6 -7.44 -26.93 -1.89
C PRO A 6 -8.11 -25.56 -2.01
N LEU A 7 -8.74 -25.09 -0.92
CA LEU A 7 -9.52 -23.87 -0.87
C LEU A 7 -8.86 -22.82 0.02
N LEU A 8 -8.54 -21.68 -0.58
CA LEU A 8 -8.18 -20.45 0.13
C LEU A 8 -9.37 -19.51 0.26
N VAL A 9 -9.66 -19.07 1.49
CA VAL A 9 -10.57 -17.94 1.72
C VAL A 9 -9.76 -16.69 2.05
N ILE A 10 -9.89 -15.68 1.21
CA ILE A 10 -9.30 -14.36 1.41
C ILE A 10 -10.36 -13.45 2.02
N ALA A 11 -10.04 -12.80 3.13
CA ALA A 11 -10.92 -11.86 3.80
C ALA A 11 -10.34 -10.45 3.72
N ALA A 12 -10.93 -9.60 2.90
CA ALA A 12 -10.45 -8.25 2.64
C ALA A 12 -11.59 -7.27 2.36
N GLY A 13 -11.35 -5.98 2.56
CA GLY A 13 -12.32 -4.96 2.16
C GLY A 13 -12.00 -3.59 2.72
N GLY A 14 -12.83 -2.63 2.34
CA GLY A 14 -12.77 -1.25 2.80
C GLY A 14 -12.00 -0.31 1.88
N THR A 15 -10.76 -0.63 1.50
CA THR A 15 -9.88 0.23 0.68
C THR A 15 -9.04 -0.58 -0.30
N GLY A 16 -8.50 0.09 -1.34
CA GLY A 16 -7.54 -0.51 -2.28
C GLY A 16 -6.29 -1.06 -1.59
N GLY A 17 -5.84 -0.44 -0.49
CA GLY A 17 -4.67 -0.91 0.27
C GLY A 17 -4.79 -2.34 0.80
N HIS A 18 -6.02 -2.80 1.14
CA HIS A 18 -6.28 -4.19 1.51
C HIS A 18 -6.58 -5.08 0.29
N MET A 19 -7.26 -4.52 -0.71
CA MET A 19 -7.78 -5.29 -1.84
C MET A 19 -6.70 -5.65 -2.86
N PHE A 20 -5.73 -4.77 -3.14
CA PHE A 20 -4.69 -5.05 -4.13
C PHE A 20 -3.72 -6.18 -3.72
N PRO A 21 -3.20 -6.21 -2.47
CA PRO A 21 -2.42 -7.36 -2.02
C PRO A 21 -3.24 -8.67 -1.98
N ALA A 22 -4.53 -8.58 -1.64
CA ALA A 22 -5.45 -9.71 -1.65
C ALA A 22 -5.67 -10.25 -3.07
N GLN A 23 -5.78 -9.37 -4.07
CA GLN A 23 -5.88 -9.74 -5.47
C GLN A 23 -4.61 -10.46 -5.95
N ALA A 24 -3.43 -9.91 -5.65
CA ALA A 24 -2.17 -10.52 -6.05
C ALA A 24 -2.02 -11.96 -5.49
N LEU A 25 -2.38 -12.16 -4.21
CA LEU A 25 -2.42 -13.51 -3.64
C LEU A 25 -3.44 -14.41 -4.33
N ALA A 26 -4.65 -13.91 -4.62
CA ALA A 26 -5.69 -14.69 -5.29
C ALA A 26 -5.22 -15.18 -6.67
N GLU A 27 -4.63 -14.29 -7.46
CA GLU A 27 -4.08 -14.61 -8.79
C GLU A 27 -2.98 -15.68 -8.71
N ALA A 28 -2.07 -15.53 -7.75
CA ALA A 28 -0.96 -16.48 -7.57
C ALA A 28 -1.45 -17.86 -7.14
N MET A 29 -2.41 -17.93 -6.22
CA MET A 29 -2.96 -19.20 -5.73
C MET A 29 -3.81 -19.92 -6.80
N LEU A 30 -4.55 -19.15 -7.62
CA LEU A 30 -5.26 -19.73 -8.78
C LEU A 30 -4.28 -20.36 -9.80
N ARG A 31 -3.14 -19.69 -10.08
CA ARG A 31 -2.10 -20.27 -10.96
C ARG A 31 -1.51 -21.58 -10.42
N LYS A 32 -1.54 -21.76 -9.10
CA LYS A 32 -1.12 -23.00 -8.41
C LYS A 32 -2.23 -24.06 -8.34
N GLY A 33 -3.38 -23.81 -8.94
CA GLY A 33 -4.48 -24.75 -8.98
C GLY A 33 -5.39 -24.76 -7.73
N TRP A 34 -5.23 -23.77 -6.83
CA TRP A 34 -6.13 -23.61 -5.71
C TRP A 34 -7.47 -23.01 -6.13
N ARG A 35 -8.52 -23.35 -5.40
CA ARG A 35 -9.78 -22.61 -5.44
C ARG A 35 -9.65 -21.41 -4.51
N VAL A 36 -10.17 -20.27 -4.94
CA VAL A 36 -10.09 -19.03 -4.16
C VAL A 36 -11.48 -18.43 -4.00
N LYS A 37 -11.83 -18.07 -2.76
CA LYS A 37 -13.01 -17.28 -2.42
C LYS A 37 -12.59 -15.97 -1.78
N LEU A 38 -13.22 -14.87 -2.17
CA LEU A 38 -13.06 -13.56 -1.55
C LEU A 38 -14.26 -13.26 -0.67
N SER A 39 -14.06 -13.20 0.64
CA SER A 39 -15.03 -12.72 1.62
C SER A 39 -14.88 -11.21 1.80
N THR A 40 -15.89 -10.44 1.41
CA THR A 40 -15.87 -8.98 1.46
C THR A 40 -17.25 -8.38 1.79
N ASP A 41 -17.34 -7.06 1.97
CA ASP A 41 -18.61 -6.34 2.11
C ASP A 41 -18.99 -5.56 0.84
N ALA A 42 -20.13 -4.90 0.85
CA ALA A 42 -20.60 -4.08 -0.29
C ALA A 42 -19.65 -2.94 -0.68
N ARG A 43 -18.77 -2.48 0.24
CA ARG A 43 -17.76 -1.46 -0.05
C ARG A 43 -16.54 -2.05 -0.74
N GLY A 44 -16.09 -3.22 -0.26
CA GLY A 44 -15.00 -3.96 -0.89
C GLY A 44 -15.38 -4.48 -2.28
N ALA A 45 -16.66 -4.79 -2.50
CA ALA A 45 -17.16 -5.20 -3.81
C ALA A 45 -16.87 -4.19 -4.95
N ARG A 46 -16.66 -2.91 -4.63
CA ARG A 46 -16.27 -1.89 -5.62
C ARG A 46 -14.84 -2.09 -6.18
N TYR A 47 -14.02 -2.83 -5.47
CA TYR A 47 -12.62 -3.11 -5.85
C TYR A 47 -12.41 -4.52 -6.41
N THR A 48 -13.51 -5.25 -6.67
CA THR A 48 -13.41 -6.64 -7.15
C THR A 48 -13.22 -6.76 -8.66
N GLY A 49 -13.37 -5.67 -9.41
CA GLY A 49 -13.23 -5.68 -10.88
C GLY A 49 -11.86 -6.11 -11.39
N GLY A 50 -10.81 -6.04 -10.57
CA GLY A 50 -9.48 -6.55 -10.90
C GLY A 50 -9.23 -8.02 -10.54
N PHE A 51 -10.14 -8.66 -9.80
CA PHE A 51 -9.99 -10.08 -9.46
C PHE A 51 -10.34 -10.97 -10.66
N PRO A 52 -9.63 -12.10 -10.84
CA PRO A 52 -9.99 -13.09 -11.86
C PRO A 52 -11.42 -13.59 -11.70
N HIS A 53 -12.12 -13.81 -12.79
CA HIS A 53 -13.53 -14.27 -12.79
C HIS A 53 -13.74 -15.63 -12.11
N THR A 54 -12.68 -16.42 -11.94
CA THR A 54 -12.69 -17.71 -11.23
C THR A 54 -12.69 -17.56 -9.72
N VAL A 55 -12.45 -16.35 -9.18
CA VAL A 55 -12.59 -16.07 -7.74
C VAL A 55 -14.07 -15.95 -7.39
N GLU A 56 -14.54 -16.80 -6.50
CA GLU A 56 -15.90 -16.71 -5.96
C GLU A 56 -15.98 -15.54 -4.97
N ILE A 57 -16.78 -14.52 -5.30
CA ILE A 57 -16.94 -13.34 -4.44
C ILE A 57 -18.13 -13.55 -3.51
N GLU A 58 -17.84 -13.64 -2.22
CA GLU A 58 -18.82 -13.78 -1.17
C GLU A 58 -19.04 -12.46 -0.43
N GLN A 59 -20.20 -11.84 -0.67
CA GLN A 59 -20.57 -10.67 0.11
C GLN A 59 -21.14 -11.10 1.46
N ILE A 60 -20.52 -10.60 2.53
CA ILE A 60 -20.91 -10.88 3.91
C ILE A 60 -21.31 -9.57 4.60
N ALA A 61 -22.35 -9.65 5.45
CA ALA A 61 -22.76 -8.51 6.24
C ALA A 61 -21.62 -8.06 7.17
N SER A 62 -21.20 -6.84 7.02
CA SER A 62 -20.18 -6.19 7.85
C SER A 62 -20.59 -4.75 8.13
N ALA A 63 -20.11 -4.20 9.23
CA ALA A 63 -20.36 -2.83 9.62
C ALA A 63 -19.13 -2.23 10.33
N THR A 64 -18.99 -0.91 10.29
CA THR A 64 -17.88 -0.18 10.90
C THR A 64 -18.37 0.70 12.05
N PHE A 65 -17.61 0.73 13.15
CA PHE A 65 -17.81 1.68 14.24
C PHE A 65 -17.30 3.09 13.90
N ALA A 66 -16.58 3.26 12.81
CA ALA A 66 -15.93 4.54 12.46
C ALA A 66 -16.89 5.57 11.86
N ARG A 67 -18.10 5.19 11.44
CA ARG A 67 -19.07 6.08 10.80
C ARG A 67 -20.46 5.87 11.39
N GLY A 68 -21.21 6.96 11.54
CA GLY A 68 -22.61 6.96 11.99
C GLY A 68 -22.78 7.40 13.45
N GLY A 69 -23.99 7.90 13.78
CA GLY A 69 -24.41 8.30 15.11
C GLY A 69 -24.61 7.10 16.06
N PHE A 70 -25.05 7.39 17.30
CA PHE A 70 -25.25 6.38 18.34
C PHE A 70 -26.16 5.21 17.91
N ALA A 71 -27.26 5.51 17.23
CA ALA A 71 -28.20 4.50 16.72
C ALA A 71 -27.55 3.58 15.67
N ALA A 72 -26.68 4.13 14.78
CA ALA A 72 -25.96 3.31 13.80
C ALA A 72 -24.96 2.35 14.46
N LYS A 73 -24.35 2.76 15.59
CA LYS A 73 -23.44 1.91 16.35
C LYS A 73 -24.13 0.72 17.00
N LEU A 74 -25.39 0.86 17.41
CA LEU A 74 -26.20 -0.26 17.97
C LEU A 74 -26.46 -1.36 16.93
N THR A 75 -26.50 -1.04 15.66
CA THR A 75 -26.71 -2.05 14.58
C THR A 75 -25.43 -2.76 14.15
N VAL A 76 -24.26 -2.30 14.56
CA VAL A 76 -22.97 -2.87 14.14
C VAL A 76 -22.80 -4.29 14.68
N VAL A 77 -23.05 -4.50 15.98
CA VAL A 77 -22.88 -5.83 16.61
C VAL A 77 -23.79 -6.88 16.00
N PRO A 78 -25.11 -6.67 15.86
CA PRO A 78 -25.99 -7.62 15.18
C PRO A 78 -25.58 -7.93 13.73
N LYS A 79 -25.13 -6.91 12.98
CA LYS A 79 -24.67 -7.12 11.59
C LYS A 79 -23.40 -7.97 11.52
N ILE A 80 -22.42 -7.70 12.40
CA ILE A 80 -21.21 -8.53 12.47
C ILE A 80 -21.56 -9.95 12.88
N ALA A 81 -22.42 -10.13 13.89
CA ALA A 81 -22.89 -11.46 14.33
C ALA A 81 -23.57 -12.24 13.21
N SER A 82 -24.48 -11.60 12.47
CA SER A 82 -25.10 -12.19 11.28
C SER A 82 -24.08 -12.59 10.23
N GLY A 83 -23.07 -11.72 9.98
CA GLY A 83 -21.96 -12.03 9.07
C GLY A 83 -21.14 -13.24 9.53
N VAL A 84 -20.85 -13.34 10.82
CA VAL A 84 -20.13 -14.49 11.40
C VAL A 84 -20.92 -15.78 11.23
N ILE A 85 -22.21 -15.76 11.55
CA ILE A 85 -23.09 -16.94 11.36
C ILE A 85 -23.07 -17.36 9.89
N GLY A 86 -23.27 -16.44 8.96
CA GLY A 86 -23.20 -16.73 7.52
C GLY A 86 -21.86 -17.32 7.10
N ALA A 87 -20.73 -16.75 7.58
CA ALA A 87 -19.40 -17.26 7.29
C ALA A 87 -19.18 -18.67 7.86
N VAL A 88 -19.68 -18.96 9.06
CA VAL A 88 -19.63 -20.32 9.67
C VAL A 88 -20.35 -21.33 8.80
N PHE A 89 -21.59 -21.04 8.38
CA PHE A 89 -22.36 -21.99 7.54
C PHE A 89 -21.68 -22.21 6.18
N LYS A 90 -21.15 -21.17 5.54
CA LYS A 90 -20.40 -21.30 4.28
C LYS A 90 -19.15 -22.16 4.44
N MET A 91 -18.37 -21.95 5.50
CA MET A 91 -17.16 -22.73 5.78
C MET A 91 -17.47 -24.17 6.22
N LEU A 92 -18.65 -24.47 6.78
CA LEU A 92 -19.09 -25.81 7.06
C LEU A 92 -19.49 -26.56 5.78
N GLY A 93 -20.10 -25.86 4.81
CA GLY A 93 -20.48 -26.41 3.51
C GLY A 93 -19.29 -26.64 2.58
N ASP A 94 -18.30 -25.75 2.60
CA ASP A 94 -17.07 -25.82 1.78
C ASP A 94 -15.87 -25.40 2.65
N LYS A 95 -15.24 -26.40 3.24
CA LYS A 95 -14.20 -26.21 4.27
C LYS A 95 -12.93 -25.60 3.68
N PRO A 96 -12.51 -24.38 4.11
CA PRO A 96 -11.25 -23.82 3.66
C PRO A 96 -10.05 -24.58 4.27
N ASP A 97 -8.99 -24.74 3.49
CA ASP A 97 -7.71 -25.23 3.96
C ASP A 97 -6.96 -24.10 4.70
N VAL A 98 -7.04 -22.87 4.19
CA VAL A 98 -6.46 -21.67 4.84
C VAL A 98 -7.41 -20.47 4.70
N VAL A 99 -7.41 -19.61 5.73
CA VAL A 99 -8.07 -18.32 5.71
C VAL A 99 -7.02 -17.21 5.92
N VAL A 100 -6.95 -16.24 4.99
CA VAL A 100 -6.03 -15.10 5.09
C VAL A 100 -6.81 -13.80 5.21
N GLY A 101 -6.60 -13.06 6.31
CA GLY A 101 -7.19 -11.75 6.54
C GLY A 101 -6.23 -10.63 6.13
N PHE A 102 -6.69 -9.71 5.29
CA PHE A 102 -5.93 -8.52 4.87
C PHE A 102 -6.31 -7.24 5.65
N GLY A 103 -7.19 -7.38 6.63
CA GLY A 103 -7.65 -6.27 7.44
C GLY A 103 -8.95 -5.62 6.94
N GLY A 104 -9.32 -4.54 7.62
CA GLY A 104 -10.63 -3.92 7.46
C GLY A 104 -11.76 -4.70 8.15
N TYR A 105 -12.84 -3.99 8.51
CA TYR A 105 -14.00 -4.60 9.19
C TYR A 105 -14.62 -5.80 8.43
N PRO A 106 -14.58 -5.86 7.09
CA PRO A 106 -15.06 -7.03 6.34
C PRO A 106 -14.32 -8.33 6.62
N SER A 107 -13.10 -8.28 7.16
CA SER A 107 -12.35 -9.49 7.53
C SER A 107 -12.83 -10.15 8.82
N ILE A 108 -13.55 -9.41 9.69
CA ILE A 108 -13.99 -9.92 11.01
C ILE A 108 -14.84 -11.18 10.89
N PRO A 109 -15.90 -11.24 10.05
CA PRO A 109 -16.74 -12.44 9.97
C PRO A 109 -15.96 -13.69 9.59
N ALA A 110 -15.14 -13.63 8.55
CA ALA A 110 -14.39 -14.78 8.06
C ALA A 110 -13.31 -15.25 9.07
N LEU A 111 -12.53 -14.32 9.65
CA LEU A 111 -11.52 -14.65 10.66
C LEU A 111 -12.14 -15.19 11.94
N THR A 112 -13.29 -14.66 12.35
CA THR A 112 -14.03 -15.20 13.52
C THR A 112 -14.54 -16.60 13.24
N ALA A 113 -15.16 -16.84 12.09
CA ALA A 113 -15.62 -18.17 11.67
C ALA A 113 -14.47 -19.18 11.62
N ALA A 114 -13.34 -18.80 11.01
CA ALA A 114 -12.13 -19.62 10.95
C ALA A 114 -11.59 -19.96 12.36
N THR A 115 -11.67 -19.00 13.29
CA THR A 115 -11.27 -19.20 14.68
C THR A 115 -12.17 -20.20 15.40
N LEU A 116 -13.51 -20.05 15.26
CA LEU A 116 -14.50 -20.94 15.86
C LEU A 116 -14.39 -22.37 15.31
N LEU A 117 -14.18 -22.50 14.02
CA LEU A 117 -14.05 -23.78 13.32
C LEU A 117 -12.62 -24.37 13.35
N ARG A 118 -11.70 -23.71 14.06
CA ARG A 118 -10.28 -24.11 14.17
C ARG A 118 -9.61 -24.35 12.82
N ARG A 119 -9.94 -23.49 11.81
CA ARG A 119 -9.29 -23.55 10.51
C ARG A 119 -7.91 -22.87 10.54
N PRO A 120 -6.92 -23.37 9.78
CA PRO A 120 -5.66 -22.67 9.57
C PRO A 120 -5.91 -21.23 9.10
N ARG A 121 -5.26 -20.26 9.72
CA ARG A 121 -5.52 -18.85 9.42
C ARG A 121 -4.32 -17.96 9.74
N MET A 122 -4.14 -16.95 8.94
CA MET A 122 -3.13 -15.92 9.14
C MET A 122 -3.69 -14.54 8.79
N ILE A 123 -2.96 -13.50 9.12
CA ILE A 123 -3.23 -12.14 8.65
C ILE A 123 -2.04 -11.60 7.90
N HIS A 124 -2.30 -10.77 6.89
CA HIS A 124 -1.33 -9.92 6.24
C HIS A 124 -1.57 -8.48 6.70
N GLU A 125 -0.55 -7.84 7.27
CA GLU A 125 -0.57 -6.43 7.63
C GLU A 125 0.27 -5.64 6.65
N GLN A 126 -0.33 -4.68 5.98
CA GLN A 126 0.33 -3.88 4.96
C GLN A 126 1.20 -2.77 5.56
N ASN A 127 0.83 -2.29 6.75
CA ASN A 127 1.46 -1.13 7.38
C ASN A 127 2.47 -1.54 8.45
N GLY A 128 3.33 -0.60 8.83
CA GLY A 128 4.29 -0.76 9.92
C GLY A 128 3.67 -0.83 11.33
N VAL A 129 2.35 -0.66 11.43
CA VAL A 129 1.55 -0.87 12.67
C VAL A 129 0.30 -1.66 12.33
N LEU A 130 -0.13 -2.50 13.26
CA LEU A 130 -1.36 -3.28 13.05
C LEU A 130 -2.59 -2.39 12.94
N GLY A 131 -3.37 -2.60 11.89
CA GLY A 131 -4.73 -2.06 11.79
C GLY A 131 -5.63 -2.63 12.89
N ARG A 132 -6.68 -1.88 13.27
CA ARG A 132 -7.59 -2.24 14.39
C ARG A 132 -8.12 -3.67 14.34
N VAL A 133 -8.48 -4.16 13.16
CA VAL A 133 -8.98 -5.54 12.99
C VAL A 133 -7.84 -6.54 13.18
N ASN A 134 -6.69 -6.29 12.57
CA ASN A 134 -5.53 -7.15 12.70
C ASN A 134 -5.02 -7.23 14.14
N GLN A 135 -5.12 -6.13 14.93
CA GLN A 135 -4.83 -6.14 16.38
C GLN A 135 -5.71 -7.14 17.14
N ILE A 136 -7.01 -7.25 16.79
CA ILE A 136 -7.95 -8.18 17.44
C ILE A 136 -7.55 -9.63 17.17
N PHE A 137 -7.08 -9.92 15.94
CA PHE A 137 -6.81 -11.29 15.52
C PHE A 137 -5.35 -11.72 15.68
N ALA A 138 -4.41 -10.81 15.86
CA ALA A 138 -2.97 -11.10 15.89
C ALA A 138 -2.60 -12.27 16.83
N LYS A 139 -3.23 -12.34 18.02
CA LYS A 139 -3.03 -13.44 18.98
C LYS A 139 -3.91 -14.69 18.74
N ARG A 140 -4.69 -14.71 17.65
CA ARG A 140 -5.65 -15.78 17.32
C ARG A 140 -5.37 -16.41 15.96
N VAL A 141 -4.30 -16.02 15.31
CA VAL A 141 -3.82 -16.55 14.03
C VAL A 141 -2.51 -17.31 14.23
N SER A 142 -2.16 -18.14 13.27
CA SER A 142 -0.91 -18.90 13.31
C SER A 142 0.33 -18.04 13.06
N GLY A 143 0.16 -16.88 12.38
CA GLY A 143 1.25 -15.94 12.12
C GLY A 143 0.75 -14.67 11.43
N VAL A 144 1.61 -13.68 11.41
CA VAL A 144 1.42 -12.38 10.75
C VAL A 144 2.44 -12.21 9.64
N ALA A 145 1.95 -12.09 8.40
CA ALA A 145 2.77 -11.65 7.27
C ALA A 145 2.84 -10.12 7.30
N CYS A 146 4.05 -9.58 7.40
CA CYS A 146 4.30 -8.15 7.48
C CYS A 146 4.71 -7.61 6.11
N GLY A 147 3.89 -6.69 5.58
CA GLY A 147 4.15 -6.02 4.30
C GLY A 147 5.17 -4.90 4.41
N THR A 148 5.23 -4.24 5.54
CA THR A 148 6.20 -3.18 5.87
C THR A 148 7.13 -3.69 6.97
N TRP A 149 8.38 -3.23 6.97
CA TRP A 149 9.34 -3.59 8.00
C TRP A 149 10.16 -2.38 8.47
N PRO A 150 10.40 -2.24 9.78
CA PRO A 150 9.84 -3.05 10.87
C PRO A 150 8.33 -2.84 11.06
N THR A 151 7.63 -3.88 11.55
CA THR A 151 6.22 -3.80 11.94
C THR A 151 6.10 -3.92 13.45
N ASP A 152 5.38 -2.99 14.08
CA ASP A 152 5.14 -3.01 15.52
C ASP A 152 4.06 -4.04 15.86
N LEU A 153 4.46 -5.15 16.49
CA LEU A 153 3.61 -6.27 16.86
C LEU A 153 3.69 -6.54 18.37
N PRO A 154 2.60 -7.00 19.00
CA PRO A 154 2.67 -7.51 20.36
C PRO A 154 3.66 -8.68 20.50
N GLU A 155 4.25 -8.85 21.68
CA GLU A 155 5.17 -9.95 21.95
C GLU A 155 4.52 -11.33 21.78
N GLY A 156 5.34 -12.32 21.40
CA GLY A 156 4.94 -13.73 21.26
C GLY A 156 4.10 -14.04 20.02
N ILE A 157 4.11 -13.16 19.01
CA ILE A 157 3.45 -13.40 17.72
C ILE A 157 4.50 -13.83 16.69
N ASP A 158 4.24 -14.97 16.03
CA ASP A 158 5.02 -15.37 14.87
C ASP A 158 4.82 -14.38 13.73
N LYS A 159 5.92 -13.88 13.19
CA LYS A 159 5.93 -12.87 12.13
C LYS A 159 6.92 -13.20 11.04
N ALA A 160 6.53 -12.93 9.81
CA ALA A 160 7.40 -13.02 8.65
C ALA A 160 7.35 -11.70 7.86
N HIS A 161 8.51 -11.16 7.50
CA HIS A 161 8.58 -10.02 6.60
C HIS A 161 8.46 -10.50 5.15
N THR A 162 7.26 -10.49 4.61
CA THR A 162 6.97 -10.88 3.22
C THR A 162 7.11 -9.73 2.24
N GLY A 163 6.99 -8.49 2.71
CA GLY A 163 6.75 -7.34 1.86
C GLY A 163 5.28 -7.20 1.47
N ASN A 164 4.95 -6.08 0.87
CA ASN A 164 3.63 -5.85 0.27
C ASN A 164 3.63 -6.35 -1.18
N PRO A 165 2.71 -7.24 -1.56
CA PRO A 165 2.48 -7.57 -2.96
C PRO A 165 2.23 -6.31 -3.80
N VAL A 166 3.05 -6.11 -4.81
CA VAL A 166 2.93 -5.01 -5.76
C VAL A 166 2.28 -5.46 -7.06
N ARG A 167 1.76 -4.52 -7.85
CA ARG A 167 1.09 -4.81 -9.12
C ARG A 167 2.09 -5.28 -10.18
N GLY A 168 1.63 -6.08 -11.16
CA GLY A 168 2.47 -6.58 -12.26
C GLY A 168 3.26 -5.49 -12.98
N ALA A 169 2.62 -4.35 -13.28
CA ALA A 169 3.28 -3.21 -13.90
C ALA A 169 4.44 -2.60 -13.06
N VAL A 170 4.41 -2.75 -11.74
CA VAL A 170 5.53 -2.37 -10.85
C VAL A 170 6.63 -3.43 -10.92
N LEU A 171 6.26 -4.72 -10.93
CA LEU A 171 7.22 -5.82 -11.06
C LEU A 171 7.99 -5.77 -12.39
N GLU A 172 7.33 -5.36 -13.49
CA GLU A 172 8.00 -5.14 -14.79
C GLU A 172 9.08 -4.05 -14.73
N ARG A 173 9.03 -3.18 -13.73
CA ARG A 173 9.99 -2.11 -13.47
C ARG A 173 10.88 -2.37 -12.23
N ALA A 174 10.78 -3.55 -11.62
CA ALA A 174 11.57 -3.90 -10.44
C ALA A 174 13.07 -3.79 -10.74
N GLY A 175 13.78 -3.02 -9.92
CA GLY A 175 15.20 -2.79 -10.10
C GLY A 175 15.58 -2.08 -11.41
N ALA A 176 14.65 -1.34 -12.02
CA ALA A 176 14.95 -0.52 -13.20
C ALA A 176 16.17 0.37 -12.95
N GLY A 177 17.12 0.41 -13.86
CA GLY A 177 18.34 1.20 -13.72
C GLY A 177 18.04 2.64 -13.29
N TYR A 178 18.74 3.13 -12.29
CA TYR A 178 18.64 4.50 -11.85
C TYR A 178 19.66 5.38 -12.59
N ILE A 179 19.20 6.50 -13.09
CA ILE A 179 20.05 7.53 -13.72
C ILE A 179 20.15 8.68 -12.73
N PRO A 180 21.33 8.93 -12.10
CA PRO A 180 21.48 10.00 -11.12
C PRO A 180 21.19 11.38 -11.72
N PRO A 181 20.89 12.40 -10.91
CA PRO A 181 20.74 13.78 -11.40
C PRO A 181 21.99 14.28 -12.14
N GLY A 182 21.77 15.16 -13.13
CA GLY A 182 22.88 15.70 -13.93
C GLY A 182 22.44 16.80 -14.88
N ASP A 183 23.31 17.23 -15.78
CA ASP A 183 23.04 18.27 -16.76
C ASP A 183 22.32 17.69 -18.01
N TYR A 184 21.13 17.16 -17.77
CA TYR A 184 20.22 16.60 -18.76
C TYR A 184 18.79 16.63 -18.21
N PRO A 185 17.73 16.36 -19.04
CA PRO A 185 16.36 16.37 -18.57
C PRO A 185 16.13 15.38 -17.43
N MET A 186 15.76 15.91 -16.27
CA MET A 186 15.47 15.17 -15.03
C MET A 186 13.97 15.10 -14.79
N SER A 187 13.49 14.00 -14.25
CA SER A 187 12.07 13.77 -13.93
C SER A 187 11.86 13.79 -12.41
N LEU A 188 10.90 14.56 -11.95
CA LEU A 188 10.42 14.59 -10.57
C LEU A 188 8.96 14.10 -10.54
N LEU A 189 8.67 13.09 -9.74
CA LEU A 189 7.32 12.56 -9.57
C LEU A 189 6.75 12.94 -8.21
N VAL A 190 5.56 13.57 -8.21
CA VAL A 190 4.85 13.98 -6.99
C VAL A 190 3.52 13.22 -6.89
N MET A 191 3.33 12.45 -5.81
CA MET A 191 2.17 11.59 -5.63
C MET A 191 1.51 11.76 -4.27
N GLY A 192 0.21 12.12 -4.27
CA GLY A 192 -0.61 12.24 -3.07
C GLY A 192 -1.26 10.92 -2.61
N GLY A 193 -1.06 9.82 -3.36
CA GLY A 193 -1.80 8.57 -3.17
C GLY A 193 -3.20 8.62 -3.77
N SER A 194 -4.04 7.60 -3.48
CA SER A 194 -5.35 7.39 -4.14
C SER A 194 -6.36 8.55 -3.98
N GLN A 195 -6.16 9.45 -3.02
CA GLN A 195 -7.05 10.57 -2.75
C GLN A 195 -6.40 11.93 -3.03
N GLY A 196 -5.17 11.94 -3.55
CA GLY A 196 -4.37 13.14 -3.64
C GLY A 196 -3.97 13.72 -2.27
N ALA A 197 -3.18 14.77 -2.24
CA ALA A 197 -2.74 15.40 -0.99
C ALA A 197 -2.59 16.91 -1.17
N ARG A 198 -3.53 17.68 -0.60
CA ARG A 198 -3.53 19.13 -0.72
C ARG A 198 -2.21 19.78 -0.28
N ILE A 199 -1.61 19.31 0.80
CA ILE A 199 -0.34 19.87 1.28
C ILE A 199 0.78 19.75 0.23
N LEU A 200 0.79 18.69 -0.58
CA LEU A 200 1.76 18.58 -1.68
C LEU A 200 1.48 19.65 -2.75
N SER A 201 0.20 19.87 -3.09
CA SER A 201 -0.21 20.93 -4.03
C SER A 201 0.07 22.35 -3.51
N ASP A 202 0.13 22.54 -2.20
CA ASP A 202 0.38 23.85 -1.58
C ASP A 202 1.88 24.13 -1.43
N VAL A 203 2.72 23.12 -1.13
CA VAL A 203 4.13 23.29 -0.76
C VAL A 203 5.08 22.98 -1.92
N VAL A 204 4.80 21.94 -2.72
CA VAL A 204 5.76 21.47 -3.74
C VAL A 204 5.97 22.49 -4.87
N PRO A 205 4.93 23.12 -5.47
CA PRO A 205 5.16 24.06 -6.56
C PRO A 205 6.06 25.24 -6.16
N PRO A 206 5.82 25.96 -5.03
CA PRO A 206 6.70 27.05 -4.62
C PRO A 206 8.10 26.57 -4.21
N ALA A 207 8.26 25.37 -3.63
CA ALA A 207 9.56 24.82 -3.31
C ALA A 207 10.40 24.53 -4.57
N ILE A 208 9.77 24.02 -5.63
CA ILE A 208 10.42 23.81 -6.92
C ILE A 208 10.80 25.14 -7.55
N SER A 209 9.93 26.16 -7.54
CA SER A 209 10.22 27.46 -8.14
C SER A 209 11.38 28.22 -7.47
N ALA A 210 11.72 27.85 -6.23
CA ALA A 210 12.84 28.40 -5.48
C ALA A 210 14.20 27.74 -5.79
N LEU A 211 14.20 26.67 -6.62
CA LEU A 211 15.43 25.98 -7.02
C LEU A 211 16.30 26.84 -7.95
N PRO A 212 17.63 26.64 -7.96
CA PRO A 212 18.53 27.27 -8.92
C PRO A 212 18.10 27.02 -10.38
N MET A 213 18.36 28.00 -11.24
CA MET A 213 17.95 27.96 -12.66
C MET A 213 18.59 26.78 -13.40
N GLU A 214 19.78 26.39 -13.02
CA GLU A 214 20.51 25.25 -13.58
C GLU A 214 19.76 23.92 -13.38
N ILE A 215 18.99 23.79 -12.29
CA ILE A 215 18.12 22.66 -12.05
C ILE A 215 16.81 22.82 -12.83
N LEU A 216 16.18 23.99 -12.71
CA LEU A 216 14.84 24.24 -13.27
C LEU A 216 14.79 24.04 -14.79
N GLN A 217 15.81 24.46 -15.53
CA GLN A 217 15.85 24.33 -17.01
C GLN A 217 15.82 22.87 -17.48
N ASN A 218 16.28 21.94 -16.63
CA ASN A 218 16.32 20.51 -16.93
C ASN A 218 15.18 19.73 -16.25
N LEU A 219 14.40 20.36 -15.37
CA LEU A 219 13.41 19.63 -14.56
C LEU A 219 12.08 19.47 -15.29
N ARG A 220 11.57 18.25 -15.31
CA ARG A 220 10.22 17.88 -15.74
C ARG A 220 9.44 17.32 -14.54
N VAL A 221 8.32 17.92 -14.22
CA VAL A 221 7.51 17.55 -13.04
C VAL A 221 6.26 16.80 -13.47
N SER A 222 6.04 15.62 -12.90
CA SER A 222 4.74 14.94 -12.93
C SER A 222 4.08 15.12 -11.58
N HIS A 223 2.99 15.90 -11.47
CA HIS A 223 2.35 16.22 -10.21
C HIS A 223 0.91 15.73 -10.17
N GLN A 224 0.63 14.76 -9.30
CA GLN A 224 -0.72 14.36 -9.02
C GLN A 224 -1.38 15.36 -8.06
N ALA A 225 -2.25 16.21 -8.58
CA ALA A 225 -3.07 17.15 -7.81
C ALA A 225 -4.53 16.70 -7.81
N ARG A 226 -5.29 17.00 -6.75
CA ARG A 226 -6.74 16.75 -6.73
C ARG A 226 -7.45 17.57 -7.80
N ASP A 227 -8.66 17.16 -8.21
CA ASP A 227 -9.45 17.91 -9.18
C ASP A 227 -9.61 19.38 -8.77
N GLU A 228 -9.86 19.63 -7.47
CA GLU A 228 -10.02 20.99 -6.93
C GLU A 228 -8.73 21.82 -6.84
N ASP A 229 -7.56 21.17 -6.88
CA ASP A 229 -6.25 21.82 -6.79
C ASP A 229 -5.54 21.90 -8.15
N GLY A 230 -5.96 21.09 -9.13
CA GLY A 230 -5.24 20.85 -10.40
C GLY A 230 -4.98 22.09 -11.21
N GLU A 231 -6.01 22.93 -11.42
CA GLU A 231 -5.91 24.17 -12.20
C GLU A 231 -4.92 25.14 -11.55
N ARG A 232 -5.05 25.38 -10.24
CA ARG A 232 -4.15 26.26 -9.47
C ARG A 232 -2.69 25.80 -9.53
N VAL A 233 -2.45 24.50 -9.44
CA VAL A 233 -1.09 23.92 -9.50
C VAL A 233 -0.49 24.08 -10.90
N ALA A 234 -1.28 23.79 -11.94
CA ALA A 234 -0.84 23.94 -13.34
C ALA A 234 -0.53 25.39 -13.69
N GLU A 235 -1.40 26.33 -13.29
CA GLU A 235 -1.17 27.76 -13.48
C GLU A 235 0.10 28.23 -12.78
N TYR A 236 0.33 27.80 -11.53
CA TYR A 236 1.54 28.16 -10.80
C TYR A 236 2.81 27.73 -11.54
N TYR A 237 2.87 26.49 -12.00
CA TYR A 237 4.03 26.01 -12.77
C TYR A 237 4.21 26.77 -14.09
N ALA A 238 3.12 27.05 -14.81
CA ALA A 238 3.17 27.80 -16.06
C ALA A 238 3.69 29.24 -15.86
N GLN A 239 3.22 29.94 -14.81
CA GLN A 239 3.67 31.30 -14.46
C GLN A 239 5.16 31.36 -14.12
N HIS A 240 5.74 30.27 -13.60
CA HIS A 240 7.18 30.20 -13.24
C HIS A 240 8.02 29.51 -14.32
N GLY A 241 7.45 29.22 -15.50
CA GLY A 241 8.17 28.58 -16.60
C GLY A 241 8.63 27.15 -16.33
N ILE A 242 7.98 26.45 -15.39
CA ILE A 242 8.32 25.08 -15.01
C ILE A 242 7.56 24.10 -15.89
N ASN A 243 8.28 23.16 -16.51
CA ASN A 243 7.66 22.10 -17.33
C ASN A 243 7.00 21.07 -16.44
N ALA A 244 5.64 21.06 -16.38
CA ALA A 244 4.88 20.19 -15.51
C ALA A 244 3.67 19.56 -16.21
N ASP A 245 3.48 18.24 -15.95
CA ASP A 245 2.26 17.49 -16.27
C ASP A 245 1.47 17.33 -14.97
N VAL A 246 0.33 18.03 -14.86
CA VAL A 246 -0.53 18.04 -13.68
C VAL A 246 -1.80 17.28 -13.98
N GLN A 247 -2.04 16.19 -13.26
CA GLN A 247 -3.23 15.33 -13.45
C GLN A 247 -3.80 14.88 -12.10
N PRO A 248 -5.11 14.63 -12.01
CA PRO A 248 -5.72 14.09 -10.79
C PRO A 248 -5.32 12.63 -10.54
N PHE A 249 -4.98 11.89 -11.61
CA PHE A 249 -4.57 10.51 -11.54
C PHE A 249 -3.67 10.14 -12.71
N PHE A 250 -2.55 9.45 -12.43
CA PHE A 250 -1.68 8.89 -13.45
C PHE A 250 -1.94 7.39 -13.62
N HIS A 251 -2.17 6.93 -14.85
CA HIS A 251 -2.34 5.52 -15.16
C HIS A 251 -1.01 4.78 -15.35
N ASP A 252 0.07 5.51 -15.56
CA ASP A 252 1.41 5.05 -15.91
C ASP A 252 2.44 5.29 -14.77
N VAL A 253 1.98 5.32 -13.51
CA VAL A 253 2.83 5.57 -12.32
C VAL A 253 4.11 4.74 -12.30
N PRO A 254 4.10 3.42 -12.60
CA PRO A 254 5.34 2.63 -12.59
C PRO A 254 6.38 3.12 -13.61
N ASN A 255 5.95 3.56 -14.79
CA ASN A 255 6.84 4.12 -15.80
C ASN A 255 7.44 5.46 -15.33
N ARG A 256 6.58 6.41 -14.91
CA ARG A 256 7.02 7.72 -14.40
C ARG A 256 7.96 7.55 -13.20
N MET A 257 7.65 6.62 -12.31
CA MET A 257 8.50 6.33 -11.15
C MET A 257 9.85 5.76 -11.59
N SER A 258 9.88 4.84 -12.57
CA SER A 258 11.13 4.25 -13.05
C SER A 258 12.04 5.25 -13.78
N GLU A 259 11.50 6.35 -14.28
CA GLU A 259 12.22 7.44 -14.96
C GLU A 259 12.61 8.59 -14.01
N ALA A 260 12.03 8.60 -12.80
CA ALA A 260 12.23 9.71 -11.86
C ALA A 260 13.61 9.69 -11.20
N GLN A 261 14.25 10.85 -11.14
CA GLN A 261 15.44 11.10 -10.31
C GLN A 261 15.06 11.24 -8.84
N LEU A 262 13.82 11.68 -8.56
CA LEU A 262 13.33 11.81 -7.20
C LEU A 262 11.81 11.66 -7.17
N VAL A 263 11.29 11.00 -6.13
CA VAL A 263 9.86 10.85 -5.89
C VAL A 263 9.48 11.60 -4.61
N ILE A 264 8.50 12.49 -4.66
CA ILE A 264 7.85 13.07 -3.48
C ILE A 264 6.51 12.37 -3.29
N SER A 265 6.28 11.75 -2.13
CA SER A 265 5.06 10.97 -1.94
C SER A 265 4.56 10.98 -0.51
N ARG A 266 3.25 10.73 -0.34
CA ARG A 266 2.72 10.23 0.91
C ARG A 266 3.32 8.85 1.22
N ALA A 267 3.43 8.51 2.51
CA ALA A 267 3.99 7.24 2.95
C ALA A 267 2.91 6.14 3.12
N GLY A 268 2.03 5.98 2.13
CA GLY A 268 1.13 4.83 2.06
C GLY A 268 1.92 3.54 1.83
N ALA A 269 1.50 2.44 2.46
CA ALA A 269 2.23 1.17 2.38
C ALA A 269 2.51 0.69 0.94
N SER A 270 1.53 0.86 0.03
CA SER A 270 1.72 0.52 -1.39
C SER A 270 2.73 1.45 -2.08
N SER A 271 2.67 2.77 -1.79
CA SER A 271 3.62 3.72 -2.40
C SER A 271 5.06 3.45 -1.95
N VAL A 272 5.25 3.16 -0.66
CA VAL A 272 6.57 2.79 -0.13
C VAL A 272 7.08 1.50 -0.76
N ALA A 273 6.21 0.50 -0.92
CA ALA A 273 6.55 -0.76 -1.58
C ALA A 273 6.93 -0.55 -3.07
N ASP A 274 6.14 0.24 -3.81
CA ASP A 274 6.42 0.55 -5.23
C ASP A 274 7.77 1.27 -5.37
N ILE A 275 8.04 2.29 -4.53
CA ILE A 275 9.30 3.05 -4.49
C ILE A 275 10.49 2.11 -4.22
N SER A 276 10.35 1.22 -3.23
CA SER A 276 11.44 0.29 -2.87
C SER A 276 11.68 -0.77 -3.94
N VAL A 277 10.63 -1.34 -4.53
CA VAL A 277 10.77 -2.37 -5.58
C VAL A 277 11.39 -1.80 -6.85
N ILE A 278 11.05 -0.57 -7.23
CA ILE A 278 11.65 0.11 -8.40
C ILE A 278 13.05 0.66 -8.06
N GLY A 279 13.29 1.01 -6.79
CA GLY A 279 14.57 1.53 -6.32
C GLY A 279 14.75 3.02 -6.65
N ARG A 280 13.95 3.91 -6.01
CA ARG A 280 14.04 5.36 -6.29
C ARG A 280 14.27 6.17 -5.03
N PRO A 281 15.15 7.19 -5.09
CA PRO A 281 15.28 8.19 -4.03
C PRO A 281 13.91 8.81 -3.76
N SER A 282 13.58 9.04 -2.51
CA SER A 282 12.28 9.64 -2.21
C SER A 282 12.30 10.63 -1.05
N ILE A 283 11.36 11.60 -1.10
CA ILE A 283 10.95 12.41 0.03
C ILE A 283 9.56 11.95 0.42
N LEU A 284 9.46 11.36 1.61
CA LEU A 284 8.20 10.84 2.12
C LEU A 284 7.57 11.82 3.10
N VAL A 285 6.31 12.18 2.85
CA VAL A 285 5.52 13.10 3.66
C VAL A 285 4.37 12.33 4.32
N PRO A 286 4.59 11.73 5.51
CA PRO A 286 3.55 10.99 6.21
C PRO A 286 2.33 11.85 6.49
N PHE A 287 1.12 11.30 6.30
CA PHE A 287 -0.13 11.98 6.60
C PHE A 287 -0.36 12.05 8.11
N ALA A 288 -0.31 13.26 8.68
CA ALA A 288 -0.38 13.48 10.14
C ALA A 288 -1.67 12.96 10.78
N ALA A 289 -2.81 12.97 10.06
CA ALA A 289 -4.08 12.44 10.55
C ALA A 289 -4.29 10.94 10.26
N ALA A 290 -3.24 10.22 9.85
CA ALA A 290 -3.31 8.78 9.62
C ALA A 290 -3.61 8.02 10.91
N THR A 291 -4.58 7.11 10.87
CA THR A 291 -4.98 6.34 12.05
C THR A 291 -3.81 5.55 12.62
N GLY A 292 -3.45 5.81 13.89
CA GLY A 292 -2.33 5.13 14.56
C GLY A 292 -0.98 5.48 13.97
N ASP A 293 -0.89 6.62 13.29
CA ASP A 293 0.33 7.13 12.65
C ASP A 293 1.02 6.11 11.73
N HIS A 294 0.20 5.29 11.05
CA HIS A 294 0.71 4.20 10.21
C HIS A 294 1.61 4.68 9.08
N GLN A 295 1.46 5.92 8.57
CA GLN A 295 2.31 6.42 7.50
C GLN A 295 3.74 6.72 7.96
N SER A 296 3.93 7.26 9.16
CA SER A 296 5.27 7.41 9.74
C SER A 296 5.94 6.05 9.96
N ALA A 297 5.19 5.06 10.45
CA ALA A 297 5.68 3.70 10.59
C ALA A 297 6.05 3.04 9.24
N ASN A 298 5.28 3.31 8.18
CA ASN A 298 5.58 2.79 6.83
C ASN A 298 6.87 3.39 6.26
N ALA A 299 7.14 4.68 6.52
CA ALA A 299 8.32 5.37 6.02
C ALA A 299 9.61 4.95 6.73
N ARG A 300 9.52 4.50 7.99
CA ARG A 300 10.65 4.27 8.89
C ARG A 300 11.74 3.38 8.28
N GLY A 301 11.35 2.18 7.80
CA GLY A 301 12.34 1.24 7.26
C GLY A 301 13.11 1.79 6.06
N LEU A 302 12.44 2.53 5.18
CA LEU A 302 13.09 3.15 4.01
C LEU A 302 13.95 4.35 4.41
N GLY A 303 13.50 5.13 5.41
CA GLY A 303 14.27 6.23 5.98
C GLY A 303 15.52 5.75 6.71
N ASP A 304 15.39 4.74 7.57
CA ASP A 304 16.52 4.17 8.34
C ASP A 304 17.58 3.55 7.43
N ALA A 305 17.17 2.99 6.28
CA ALA A 305 18.09 2.48 5.28
C ALA A 305 18.77 3.58 4.45
N GLY A 306 18.32 4.83 4.53
CA GLY A 306 18.82 5.94 3.73
C GLY A 306 18.22 6.05 2.33
N GLY A 307 17.17 5.29 2.02
CA GLY A 307 16.46 5.34 0.73
C GLY A 307 15.42 6.46 0.62
N ALA A 308 15.08 7.08 1.75
CA ALA A 308 14.12 8.18 1.79
C ALA A 308 14.51 9.26 2.82
N ILE A 309 14.17 10.51 2.50
CA ILE A 309 14.11 11.61 3.46
C ILE A 309 12.67 11.67 3.99
N ILE A 310 12.49 11.61 5.30
CA ILE A 310 11.16 11.67 5.91
C ILE A 310 10.91 13.11 6.37
N MET A 311 9.89 13.76 5.83
CA MET A 311 9.47 15.11 6.19
C MET A 311 8.05 15.08 6.77
N PRO A 312 7.86 15.08 8.10
CA PRO A 312 6.55 15.22 8.72
C PRO A 312 5.84 16.51 8.29
N GLU A 313 4.50 16.53 8.22
CA GLU A 313 3.74 17.73 7.82
C GLU A 313 4.09 18.97 8.65
N SER A 314 4.45 18.82 9.91
CA SER A 314 4.84 19.93 10.79
C SER A 314 6.14 20.64 10.38
N THR A 315 7.01 19.97 9.63
CA THR A 315 8.28 20.51 9.11
C THR A 315 8.30 20.62 7.60
N PHE A 316 7.22 20.23 6.92
CA PHE A 316 7.09 20.25 5.47
C PHE A 316 6.74 21.67 4.99
N THR A 317 7.74 22.55 4.94
CA THR A 317 7.64 23.93 4.48
C THR A 317 8.30 24.11 3.11
N VAL A 318 8.01 25.23 2.44
CA VAL A 318 8.58 25.57 1.14
C VAL A 318 10.11 25.58 1.20
N ASP A 319 10.68 26.28 2.18
CA ASP A 319 12.14 26.44 2.32
C ASP A 319 12.79 25.08 2.63
N ALA A 320 12.27 24.34 3.62
CA ALA A 320 12.81 23.04 3.99
C ALA A 320 12.75 22.04 2.84
N LEU A 321 11.65 22.03 2.05
CA LEU A 321 11.56 21.15 0.89
C LEU A 321 12.51 21.58 -0.22
N SER A 322 12.64 22.90 -0.49
CA SER A 322 13.57 23.41 -1.50
C SER A 322 15.02 23.03 -1.19
N GLU A 323 15.43 23.12 0.08
CA GLU A 323 16.75 22.68 0.54
C GLU A 323 16.98 21.18 0.27
N GLN A 324 16.00 20.33 0.61
CA GLN A 324 16.12 18.90 0.37
C GLN A 324 16.15 18.55 -1.13
N LEU A 325 15.31 19.21 -1.93
CA LEU A 325 15.30 19.05 -3.39
C LEU A 325 16.68 19.44 -3.98
N ALA A 326 17.20 20.59 -3.62
CA ALA A 326 18.52 21.04 -4.07
C ALA A 326 19.61 20.05 -3.65
N SER A 327 19.61 19.61 -2.39
CA SER A 327 20.59 18.65 -1.85
C SER A 327 20.65 17.35 -2.64
N VAL A 328 19.48 16.78 -3.02
CA VAL A 328 19.43 15.52 -3.78
C VAL A 328 19.75 15.76 -5.25
N LEU A 329 19.15 16.80 -5.88
CA LEU A 329 19.26 17.03 -7.34
C LEU A 329 20.61 17.60 -7.78
N THR A 330 21.45 18.11 -6.86
CA THR A 330 22.82 18.57 -7.15
C THR A 330 23.90 17.58 -6.70
N ASN A 331 23.53 16.44 -6.12
CA ASN A 331 24.48 15.45 -5.63
C ASN A 331 24.21 14.06 -6.23
N PRO A 332 24.74 13.77 -7.43
CA PRO A 332 24.51 12.49 -8.12
C PRO A 332 24.88 11.26 -7.29
N ASP A 333 26.00 11.32 -6.54
CA ASP A 333 26.48 10.19 -5.74
C ASP A 333 25.54 9.90 -4.56
N ALA A 334 25.05 10.93 -3.87
CA ALA A 334 24.10 10.78 -2.79
C ALA A 334 22.75 10.24 -3.32
N ALA A 335 22.28 10.74 -4.45
CA ALA A 335 21.06 10.26 -5.08
C ALA A 335 21.18 8.78 -5.51
N GLN A 336 22.34 8.38 -6.05
CA GLN A 336 22.62 6.99 -6.39
C GLN A 336 22.58 6.08 -5.14
N GLN A 337 23.25 6.51 -4.05
CA GLN A 337 23.22 5.77 -2.78
C GLN A 337 21.81 5.64 -2.21
N MET A 338 21.00 6.70 -2.31
CA MET A 338 19.58 6.64 -1.90
C MET A 338 18.78 5.64 -2.75
N ALA A 339 19.01 5.60 -4.07
CA ALA A 339 18.33 4.65 -4.95
C ALA A 339 18.71 3.19 -4.62
N GLU A 340 19.98 2.90 -4.38
CA GLU A 340 20.47 1.58 -3.98
C GLU A 340 19.94 1.17 -2.61
N ALA A 341 19.89 2.08 -1.65
CA ALA A 341 19.30 1.86 -0.33
C ALA A 341 17.80 1.57 -0.45
N ALA A 342 17.07 2.31 -1.28
CA ALA A 342 15.65 2.05 -1.54
C ALA A 342 15.44 0.66 -2.14
N LEU A 343 16.23 0.30 -3.14
CA LEU A 343 16.16 -1.02 -3.80
C LEU A 343 16.44 -2.16 -2.83
N SER A 344 17.39 -1.98 -1.90
CA SER A 344 17.72 -2.99 -0.89
C SER A 344 16.56 -3.31 0.06
N CYS A 345 15.62 -2.38 0.24
CA CYS A 345 14.40 -2.57 1.03
C CYS A 345 13.28 -3.26 0.22
N GLY A 346 13.39 -3.30 -1.09
CA GLY A 346 12.37 -3.84 -2.00
C GLY A 346 12.15 -5.34 -1.82
N LYS A 347 10.89 -5.77 -1.94
CA LYS A 347 10.48 -7.19 -1.90
C LYS A 347 9.67 -7.51 -3.15
N PRO A 348 10.33 -7.69 -4.32
CA PRO A 348 9.61 -8.02 -5.56
C PRO A 348 8.95 -9.41 -5.49
N ASP A 349 9.45 -10.31 -4.66
CA ASP A 349 8.95 -11.66 -4.39
C ASP A 349 7.90 -11.72 -3.27
N ALA A 350 7.33 -10.58 -2.85
CA ALA A 350 6.36 -10.51 -1.75
C ALA A 350 5.16 -11.45 -1.94
N THR A 351 4.66 -11.57 -3.16
CA THR A 351 3.54 -12.46 -3.46
C THR A 351 3.94 -13.93 -3.29
N GLU A 352 5.11 -14.32 -3.77
CA GLU A 352 5.64 -15.68 -3.68
C GLU A 352 5.91 -16.07 -2.22
N GLN A 353 6.46 -15.18 -1.42
CA GLN A 353 6.66 -15.40 0.01
C GLN A 353 5.33 -15.58 0.75
N LEU A 354 4.32 -14.78 0.42
CA LEU A 354 2.99 -14.91 1.01
C LEU A 354 2.31 -16.22 0.61
N VAL A 355 2.46 -16.65 -0.65
CA VAL A 355 2.01 -17.96 -1.15
C VAL A 355 2.65 -19.10 -0.37
N ALA A 356 3.97 -19.05 -0.16
CA ALA A 356 4.70 -20.09 0.59
C ALA A 356 4.18 -20.21 2.04
N LEU A 357 3.86 -19.10 2.70
CA LEU A 357 3.25 -19.14 4.04
C LEU A 357 1.86 -19.79 4.02
N VAL A 358 1.04 -19.49 3.02
CA VAL A 358 -0.28 -20.12 2.87
C VAL A 358 -0.15 -21.63 2.66
N GLU A 359 0.75 -22.09 1.79
CA GLU A 359 0.98 -23.51 1.52
C GLU A 359 1.50 -24.24 2.76
N THR A 360 2.42 -23.62 3.50
CA THR A 360 2.92 -24.17 4.78
C THR A 360 1.79 -24.33 5.79
N LEU A 361 0.89 -23.36 5.92
CA LEU A 361 -0.23 -23.45 6.84
C LEU A 361 -1.27 -24.49 6.44
N ALA A 362 -1.41 -24.79 5.16
CA ALA A 362 -2.35 -25.81 4.68
C ALA A 362 -1.90 -27.22 5.00
N THR A 363 -0.59 -27.43 5.19
CA THR A 363 0.02 -28.73 5.47
C THR A 363 0.33 -28.97 6.96
N ALA A 364 0.16 -27.95 7.80
CA ALA A 364 0.38 -28.02 9.25
C ALA A 364 -0.87 -28.52 10.00
#